data_b5858bf89ccea56f3aa0bb19859cf162
#
_entry.id   b5858bf89ccea56f3aa0bb19859cf162
#
_cell.length_a   1.000
_cell.length_b   1.000
_cell.length_c   1.000
_cell.angle_alpha   90.00
_cell.angle_beta   90.00
_cell.angle_gamma   90.00
#
_symmetry.space_group_name_H-M   'P 1'
#
loop_
_entity.id
_entity.type
_entity.pdbx_description
1 polymer ?
#
loop_
_entity_poly.entity_id
_entity_poly.type
_entity_poly.pdbx_seq_one_letter_code
_entity_poly.pdbx_strand_id
1 'polypeptide(L)'
;MLSTVSAAVAETRIAVVAKDIGNGFFVAAGKGAEEAAKEIGDTKIIFTGPTEPTAEGQIEVINALIAQQVNAIVISANDPDALVPALQKAKQRGITVVSFDSGVAPEGRDVQLDPSSIDLIGKTIIKLAADNMPDGKGKMAFLSGTATATNQNAWLAAAKEHYADFPGVEVVATVYGDDLFDKSYREAQGLISTHPDLVAISAPTTVGIVAAAQAVTDAGKIGKINVTGLALPSEMAAHIKSGASKSFAIWNPIDLGYSATMIANSLIKGTAKAEPGAEISIGRVGKITLDDNRSAAMSDPFTYDASNIDQFSSIF
;
A
#
# COMPACT_ATOMS: atom_id res chain seq x y z
N MET A 1 14.85 -29.05 -47.35
CA MET A 1 14.30 -27.83 -46.70
C MET A 1 14.00 -28.19 -45.26
N LEU A 2 14.83 -27.74 -44.33
CA LEU A 2 14.56 -27.88 -42.90
C LEU A 2 13.62 -26.74 -42.49
N SER A 3 12.37 -27.07 -42.15
CA SER A 3 11.43 -26.13 -41.57
C SER A 3 11.89 -25.83 -40.13
N THR A 4 12.42 -24.65 -39.90
CA THR A 4 12.61 -24.13 -38.56
C THR A 4 11.23 -23.87 -37.95
N VAL A 5 10.79 -24.77 -37.10
CA VAL A 5 9.64 -24.49 -36.21
C VAL A 5 10.11 -23.44 -35.19
N SER A 6 9.72 -22.20 -35.39
CA SER A 6 9.85 -21.17 -34.37
C SER A 6 8.96 -21.60 -33.19
N ALA A 7 9.57 -22.03 -32.10
CA ALA A 7 8.84 -22.23 -30.87
C ALA A 7 8.24 -20.87 -30.46
N ALA A 8 6.93 -20.77 -30.47
CA ALA A 8 6.25 -19.61 -29.90
C ALA A 8 6.71 -19.51 -28.43
N VAL A 9 7.36 -18.43 -28.07
CA VAL A 9 7.67 -18.13 -26.66
C VAL A 9 6.34 -18.04 -25.95
N ALA A 10 6.13 -18.89 -24.97
CA ALA A 10 4.87 -18.86 -24.19
C ALA A 10 4.78 -17.52 -23.46
N GLU A 11 3.64 -16.84 -23.60
CA GLU A 11 3.35 -15.57 -22.94
C GLU A 11 3.56 -15.68 -21.42
N THR A 12 4.38 -14.81 -20.85
CA THR A 12 4.56 -14.72 -19.39
C THR A 12 3.31 -14.17 -18.74
N ARG A 13 2.76 -14.87 -17.75
CA ARG A 13 1.55 -14.44 -17.02
C ARG A 13 1.91 -14.07 -15.60
N ILE A 14 1.71 -12.80 -15.24
CA ILE A 14 1.97 -12.26 -13.91
C ILE A 14 0.62 -11.84 -13.30
N ALA A 15 0.26 -12.45 -12.19
CA ALA A 15 -0.94 -12.07 -11.45
C ALA A 15 -0.61 -10.99 -10.41
N VAL A 16 -1.34 -9.89 -10.42
CA VAL A 16 -1.28 -8.83 -9.40
C VAL A 16 -2.50 -8.97 -8.51
N VAL A 17 -2.26 -9.36 -7.26
CA VAL A 17 -3.30 -9.68 -6.28
C VAL A 17 -3.43 -8.55 -5.26
N ALA A 18 -4.54 -7.84 -5.33
CA ALA A 18 -4.92 -6.78 -4.41
C ALA A 18 -5.39 -7.31 -3.05
N LYS A 19 -5.41 -6.47 -2.01
CA LYS A 19 -6.12 -6.78 -0.76
C LYS A 19 -7.62 -6.90 -1.00
N ASP A 20 -8.17 -5.97 -1.79
CA ASP A 20 -9.50 -6.03 -2.39
C ASP A 20 -9.45 -5.33 -3.76
N ILE A 21 -10.33 -5.74 -4.68
CA ILE A 21 -10.32 -5.20 -6.06
C ILE A 21 -11.00 -3.83 -6.19
N GLY A 22 -11.72 -3.38 -5.18
CA GLY A 22 -12.46 -2.11 -5.18
C GLY A 22 -11.63 -0.91 -4.71
N ASN A 23 -10.48 -1.14 -4.10
CA ASN A 23 -9.64 -0.09 -3.56
C ASN A 23 -8.84 0.64 -4.66
N GLY A 24 -9.01 1.96 -4.77
CA GLY A 24 -8.37 2.82 -5.77
C GLY A 24 -6.85 2.73 -5.80
N PHE A 25 -6.20 2.53 -4.65
CA PHE A 25 -4.76 2.33 -4.56
C PHE A 25 -4.31 1.11 -5.38
N PHE A 26 -4.99 -0.03 -5.23
CA PHE A 26 -4.64 -1.24 -5.98
C PHE A 26 -5.03 -1.16 -7.46
N VAL A 27 -6.10 -0.42 -7.80
CA VAL A 27 -6.42 -0.12 -9.20
C VAL A 27 -5.29 0.66 -9.86
N ALA A 28 -4.71 1.65 -9.17
CA ALA A 28 -3.56 2.40 -9.66
C ALA A 28 -2.30 1.52 -9.76
N ALA A 29 -2.03 0.65 -8.78
CA ALA A 29 -0.93 -0.32 -8.86
C ALA A 29 -1.10 -1.29 -10.03
N GLY A 30 -2.32 -1.75 -10.31
CA GLY A 30 -2.66 -2.56 -11.48
C GLY A 30 -2.33 -1.87 -12.80
N LYS A 31 -2.62 -0.55 -12.92
CA LYS A 31 -2.22 0.25 -14.10
C LYS A 31 -0.69 0.25 -14.28
N GLY A 32 0.06 0.41 -13.19
CA GLY A 32 1.51 0.34 -13.23
C GLY A 32 2.05 -1.01 -13.69
N ALA A 33 1.43 -2.10 -13.24
CA ALA A 33 1.77 -3.44 -13.70
C ALA A 33 1.52 -3.62 -15.21
N GLU A 34 0.42 -3.09 -15.73
CA GLU A 34 0.13 -3.09 -17.17
C GLU A 34 1.15 -2.26 -17.98
N GLU A 35 1.63 -1.15 -17.42
CA GLU A 35 2.71 -0.36 -18.03
C GLU A 35 4.02 -1.15 -18.08
N ALA A 36 4.38 -1.85 -17.00
CA ALA A 36 5.55 -2.73 -16.97
C ALA A 36 5.43 -3.86 -18.00
N ALA A 37 4.26 -4.49 -18.11
CA ALA A 37 4.03 -5.55 -19.09
C ALA A 37 4.21 -5.07 -20.54
N LYS A 38 3.74 -3.86 -20.87
CA LYS A 38 3.95 -3.24 -22.18
C LYS A 38 5.43 -3.01 -22.49
N GLU A 39 6.20 -2.58 -21.48
CA GLU A 39 7.65 -2.38 -21.64
C GLU A 39 8.42 -3.70 -21.77
N ILE A 40 8.05 -4.71 -20.98
CA ILE A 40 8.66 -6.05 -21.02
C ILE A 40 8.40 -6.76 -22.35
N GLY A 41 7.21 -6.58 -22.94
CA GLY A 41 6.73 -7.38 -24.07
C GLY A 41 6.39 -8.82 -23.66
N ASP A 42 5.65 -9.55 -24.48
CA ASP A 42 5.25 -10.95 -24.28
C ASP A 42 4.82 -11.29 -22.83
N THR A 43 4.20 -10.33 -22.16
CA THR A 43 3.77 -10.43 -20.76
C THR A 43 2.33 -9.99 -20.61
N LYS A 44 1.54 -10.79 -19.90
CA LYS A 44 0.14 -10.52 -19.60
C LYS A 44 -0.05 -10.33 -18.10
N ILE A 45 -0.71 -9.25 -17.71
CA ILE A 45 -1.13 -9.02 -16.34
C ILE A 45 -2.52 -9.64 -16.10
N ILE A 46 -2.67 -10.25 -14.93
CA ILE A 46 -3.96 -10.69 -14.39
C ILE A 46 -4.16 -9.89 -13.10
N PHE A 47 -4.86 -8.75 -13.20
CA PHE A 47 -5.24 -8.00 -12.02
C PHE A 47 -6.45 -8.67 -11.37
N THR A 48 -6.32 -9.05 -10.09
CA THR A 48 -7.35 -9.79 -9.34
C THR A 48 -7.22 -9.54 -7.84
N GLY A 49 -8.17 -10.05 -7.08
CA GLY A 49 -8.21 -9.98 -5.62
C GLY A 49 -9.58 -10.38 -5.12
N PRO A 50 -9.78 -10.52 -3.80
CA PRO A 50 -11.09 -10.70 -3.23
C PRO A 50 -11.90 -9.40 -3.32
N THR A 51 -13.20 -9.49 -3.07
CA THR A 51 -14.10 -8.32 -2.96
C THR A 51 -14.11 -7.73 -1.55
N GLU A 52 -13.66 -8.50 -0.58
CA GLU A 52 -13.49 -8.08 0.83
C GLU A 52 -12.04 -8.32 1.24
N PRO A 53 -11.43 -7.42 2.05
CA PRO A 53 -10.03 -7.53 2.43
C PRO A 53 -9.78 -8.62 3.50
N THR A 54 -9.93 -9.88 3.11
CA THR A 54 -9.76 -11.05 3.99
C THR A 54 -8.66 -11.99 3.50
N ALA A 55 -7.98 -12.66 4.42
CA ALA A 55 -6.97 -13.66 4.10
C ALA A 55 -7.58 -14.86 3.38
N GLU A 56 -8.79 -15.31 3.78
CA GLU A 56 -9.52 -16.41 3.18
C GLU A 56 -9.80 -16.13 1.69
N GLY A 57 -10.30 -14.93 1.38
CA GLY A 57 -10.56 -14.54 -0.01
C GLY A 57 -9.28 -14.52 -0.84
N GLN A 58 -8.16 -14.07 -0.27
CA GLN A 58 -6.88 -14.12 -0.98
C GLN A 58 -6.36 -15.55 -1.18
N ILE A 59 -6.56 -16.46 -0.21
CA ILE A 59 -6.18 -17.87 -0.34
C ILE A 59 -6.95 -18.54 -1.50
N GLU A 60 -8.23 -18.23 -1.66
CA GLU A 60 -9.03 -18.75 -2.80
C GLU A 60 -8.46 -18.23 -4.14
N VAL A 61 -8.13 -16.95 -4.22
CA VAL A 61 -7.51 -16.34 -5.41
C VAL A 61 -6.16 -17.00 -5.71
N ILE A 62 -5.28 -17.15 -4.71
CA ILE A 62 -3.96 -17.80 -4.86
C ILE A 62 -4.13 -19.22 -5.40
N ASN A 63 -5.04 -20.03 -4.84
CA ASN A 63 -5.28 -21.40 -5.29
C ASN A 63 -5.78 -21.45 -6.76
N ALA A 64 -6.63 -20.50 -7.16
CA ALA A 64 -7.08 -20.39 -8.56
C ALA A 64 -5.92 -20.03 -9.50
N LEU A 65 -5.00 -19.14 -9.10
CA LEU A 65 -3.82 -18.77 -9.87
C LEU A 65 -2.82 -19.91 -9.99
N ILE A 66 -2.64 -20.72 -8.93
CA ILE A 66 -1.83 -21.95 -8.98
C ILE A 66 -2.41 -22.94 -10.01
N ALA A 67 -3.73 -23.12 -10.03
CA ALA A 67 -4.39 -23.99 -10.99
C ALA A 67 -4.26 -23.48 -12.44
N GLN A 68 -4.21 -22.16 -12.62
CA GLN A 68 -3.96 -21.52 -13.93
C GLN A 68 -2.49 -21.58 -14.35
N GLN A 69 -1.57 -22.00 -13.49
CA GLN A 69 -0.14 -22.08 -13.76
C GLN A 69 0.46 -20.71 -14.21
N VAL A 70 0.16 -19.64 -13.48
CA VAL A 70 0.79 -18.33 -13.72
C VAL A 70 2.30 -18.40 -13.45
N ASN A 71 3.09 -17.50 -14.05
CA ASN A 71 4.55 -17.48 -13.85
C ASN A 71 4.94 -16.75 -12.55
N ALA A 72 4.16 -15.74 -12.15
CA ALA A 72 4.36 -15.05 -10.88
C ALA A 72 3.05 -14.62 -10.24
N ILE A 73 3.10 -14.49 -8.92
CA ILE A 73 2.09 -13.82 -8.08
C ILE A 73 2.77 -12.62 -7.43
N VAL A 74 2.27 -11.42 -7.72
CA VAL A 74 2.65 -10.13 -7.11
C VAL A 74 1.52 -9.77 -6.18
N ILE A 75 1.71 -9.78 -4.86
CA ILE A 75 0.63 -9.75 -3.88
C ILE A 75 0.86 -8.70 -2.78
N SER A 76 -0.19 -7.93 -2.44
CA SER A 76 -0.29 -7.19 -1.18
C SER A 76 -1.16 -7.98 -0.21
N ALA A 77 -0.59 -8.36 0.94
CA ALA A 77 -1.20 -9.34 1.84
C ALA A 77 -2.22 -8.73 2.81
N ASN A 78 -3.34 -9.40 3.02
CA ASN A 78 -4.29 -9.08 4.10
C ASN A 78 -3.81 -9.62 5.45
N ASP A 79 -3.05 -10.73 5.43
CA ASP A 79 -2.44 -11.33 6.62
C ASP A 79 -1.08 -11.93 6.24
N PRO A 80 0.01 -11.61 6.97
CA PRO A 80 1.35 -12.05 6.60
C PRO A 80 1.57 -13.55 6.71
N ASP A 81 0.93 -14.20 7.68
CA ASP A 81 1.18 -15.58 8.07
C ASP A 81 0.15 -16.54 7.46
N ALA A 82 -1.12 -16.14 7.44
CA ALA A 82 -2.21 -16.97 6.92
C ALA A 82 -2.04 -17.33 5.44
N LEU A 83 -1.38 -16.47 4.64
CA LEU A 83 -1.14 -16.69 3.22
C LEU A 83 0.05 -17.63 2.94
N VAL A 84 0.96 -17.82 3.92
CA VAL A 84 2.20 -18.57 3.73
C VAL A 84 1.98 -19.98 3.16
N PRO A 85 1.06 -20.81 3.68
CA PRO A 85 0.89 -22.16 3.16
C PRO A 85 0.48 -22.20 1.67
N ALA A 86 -0.41 -21.29 1.26
CA ALA A 86 -0.87 -21.21 -0.13
C ALA A 86 0.25 -20.70 -1.06
N LEU A 87 1.03 -19.71 -0.61
CA LEU A 87 2.14 -19.17 -1.39
C LEU A 87 3.34 -20.11 -1.46
N GLN A 88 3.63 -20.87 -0.39
CA GLN A 88 4.62 -21.94 -0.45
C GLN A 88 4.23 -23.02 -1.47
N LYS A 89 2.95 -23.39 -1.56
CA LYS A 89 2.45 -24.29 -2.60
C LYS A 89 2.63 -23.70 -4.01
N ALA A 90 2.46 -22.38 -4.19
CA ALA A 90 2.75 -21.70 -5.45
C ALA A 90 4.24 -21.82 -5.80
N LYS A 91 5.13 -21.51 -4.85
CA LYS A 91 6.59 -21.61 -5.01
C LYS A 91 7.05 -23.05 -5.35
N GLN A 92 6.48 -24.08 -4.71
CA GLN A 92 6.75 -25.49 -5.03
C GLN A 92 6.34 -25.87 -6.46
N ARG A 93 5.44 -25.11 -7.09
CA ARG A 93 5.04 -25.25 -8.50
C ARG A 93 5.88 -24.39 -9.46
N GLY A 94 6.94 -23.73 -8.95
CA GLY A 94 7.82 -22.88 -9.74
C GLY A 94 7.24 -21.49 -10.02
N ILE A 95 6.20 -21.07 -9.30
CA ILE A 95 5.62 -19.74 -9.41
C ILE A 95 6.44 -18.77 -8.54
N THR A 96 6.96 -17.70 -9.14
CA THR A 96 7.65 -16.62 -8.43
C THR A 96 6.65 -15.84 -7.56
N VAL A 97 7.03 -15.51 -6.32
CA VAL A 97 6.19 -14.76 -5.40
C VAL A 97 6.89 -13.47 -4.97
N VAL A 98 6.34 -12.33 -5.38
CA VAL A 98 6.76 -10.99 -4.93
C VAL A 98 5.65 -10.40 -4.08
N SER A 99 5.91 -10.09 -2.83
CA SER A 99 4.98 -9.27 -2.07
C SER A 99 5.33 -7.79 -2.21
N PHE A 100 4.33 -6.93 -2.21
CA PHE A 100 4.50 -5.47 -2.29
C PHE A 100 3.51 -4.79 -1.35
N ASP A 101 3.77 -3.54 -0.98
CA ASP A 101 2.93 -2.79 -0.04
C ASP A 101 2.84 -3.52 1.31
N SER A 102 1.83 -4.34 1.53
CA SER A 102 1.68 -5.18 2.73
C SER A 102 2.35 -6.54 2.53
N GLY A 103 3.37 -6.81 3.32
CA GLY A 103 4.25 -7.96 3.14
C GLY A 103 3.65 -9.28 3.60
N VAL A 104 4.08 -10.36 2.95
CA VAL A 104 3.96 -11.76 3.39
C VAL A 104 5.19 -12.11 4.23
N ALA A 105 5.06 -13.00 5.21
CA ALA A 105 6.20 -13.53 5.95
C ALA A 105 7.26 -14.13 5.01
N PRO A 106 8.57 -14.02 5.33
CA PRO A 106 9.67 -14.35 4.40
C PRO A 106 9.62 -15.74 3.77
N GLU A 107 9.00 -16.70 4.45
CA GLU A 107 8.86 -18.09 3.98
C GLU A 107 7.88 -18.21 2.79
N GLY A 108 6.91 -17.30 2.72
CA GLY A 108 5.87 -17.29 1.69
C GLY A 108 6.24 -16.53 0.43
N ARG A 109 7.35 -15.76 0.41
CA ARG A 109 7.74 -14.87 -0.69
C ARG A 109 9.18 -15.05 -1.13
N ASP A 110 9.51 -14.54 -2.31
CA ASP A 110 10.89 -14.41 -2.77
C ASP A 110 11.44 -13.02 -2.43
N VAL A 111 10.71 -11.94 -2.73
CA VAL A 111 11.08 -10.54 -2.47
C VAL A 111 9.89 -9.78 -1.89
N GLN A 112 10.16 -8.80 -1.00
CA GLN A 112 9.23 -7.77 -0.57
C GLN A 112 9.65 -6.42 -1.15
N LEU A 113 8.72 -5.72 -1.77
CA LEU A 113 8.87 -4.33 -2.16
C LEU A 113 8.03 -3.44 -1.23
N ASP A 114 8.67 -2.78 -0.29
CA ASP A 114 8.02 -1.76 0.53
C ASP A 114 7.85 -0.47 -0.29
N PRO A 115 6.75 0.25 -0.14
CA PRO A 115 6.54 1.49 -0.88
C PRO A 115 7.55 2.58 -0.50
N SER A 116 7.95 2.62 0.77
CA SER A 116 8.97 3.49 1.33
C SER A 116 9.58 2.84 2.58
N SER A 117 10.59 3.49 3.16
CA SER A 117 11.13 3.10 4.46
C SER A 117 10.02 3.14 5.53
N ILE A 118 9.89 2.05 6.29
CA ILE A 118 8.91 1.93 7.38
C ILE A 118 9.08 3.06 8.39
N ASP A 119 10.33 3.37 8.75
CA ASP A 119 10.68 4.46 9.67
C ASP A 119 10.19 5.81 9.15
N LEU A 120 10.48 6.12 7.87
CA LEU A 120 10.08 7.38 7.25
C LEU A 120 8.56 7.51 7.16
N ILE A 121 7.83 6.44 6.84
CA ILE A 121 6.37 6.46 6.83
C ILE A 121 5.83 6.69 8.23
N GLY A 122 6.35 5.97 9.24
CA GLY A 122 5.97 6.14 10.63
C GLY A 122 6.15 7.57 11.11
N LYS A 123 7.31 8.16 10.83
CA LYS A 123 7.57 9.57 11.14
C LYS A 123 6.62 10.52 10.38
N THR A 124 6.36 10.24 9.11
CA THR A 124 5.51 11.08 8.26
C THR A 124 4.08 11.16 8.78
N ILE A 125 3.45 10.03 9.16
CA ILE A 125 2.04 10.01 9.57
C ILE A 125 1.79 10.73 10.90
N ILE A 126 2.79 10.83 11.79
CA ILE A 126 2.69 11.63 13.02
C ILE A 126 3.07 13.09 12.76
N LYS A 127 4.10 13.33 11.94
CA LYS A 127 4.55 14.67 11.57
C LYS A 127 3.46 15.48 10.87
N LEU A 128 2.74 14.89 9.90
CA LEU A 128 1.64 15.53 9.21
C LEU A 128 0.52 15.98 10.16
N ALA A 129 0.25 15.21 11.23
CA ALA A 129 -0.67 15.63 12.26
C ALA A 129 -0.11 16.78 13.09
N ALA A 130 1.12 16.65 13.59
CA ALA A 130 1.79 17.67 14.41
C ALA A 130 1.91 19.02 13.72
N ASP A 131 2.34 19.03 12.45
CA ASP A 131 2.53 20.26 11.65
C ASP A 131 1.22 21.05 11.47
N ASN A 132 0.08 20.39 11.58
CA ASN A 132 -1.24 20.98 11.35
C ASN A 132 -2.05 21.22 12.66
N MET A 133 -1.49 20.84 13.81
CA MET A 133 -2.08 21.11 15.12
C MET A 133 -1.86 22.56 15.56
N PRO A 134 -2.77 23.15 16.36
CA PRO A 134 -2.53 24.46 16.99
C PRO A 134 -1.25 24.43 17.83
N ASP A 135 -0.30 25.30 17.50
CA ASP A 135 1.01 25.39 18.18
C ASP A 135 1.76 24.05 18.30
N GLY A 136 1.53 23.12 17.36
CA GLY A 136 2.11 21.77 17.36
C GLY A 136 1.65 20.89 18.52
N LYS A 137 0.50 21.18 19.13
CA LYS A 137 0.01 20.50 20.33
C LYS A 137 -1.44 20.06 20.20
N GLY A 138 -1.72 18.89 20.78
CA GLY A 138 -3.10 18.40 20.89
C GLY A 138 -3.22 16.89 20.87
N LYS A 139 -4.47 16.44 20.98
CA LYS A 139 -4.82 15.03 20.93
C LYS A 139 -5.06 14.56 19.50
N MET A 140 -4.47 13.42 19.15
CA MET A 140 -4.76 12.75 17.89
C MET A 140 -5.15 11.30 18.11
N ALA A 141 -5.79 10.72 17.09
CA ALA A 141 -6.04 9.30 17.02
C ALA A 141 -5.54 8.75 15.66
N PHE A 142 -5.18 7.47 15.65
CA PHE A 142 -4.98 6.73 14.41
C PHE A 142 -6.26 5.98 14.01
N LEU A 143 -6.58 6.01 12.72
CA LEU A 143 -7.58 5.16 12.08
C LEU A 143 -6.88 4.29 11.03
N SER A 144 -6.62 3.04 11.38
CA SER A 144 -5.90 2.06 10.54
C SER A 144 -6.87 1.18 9.74
N GLY A 145 -6.34 0.40 8.81
CA GLY A 145 -7.09 -0.61 8.08
C GLY A 145 -7.40 -1.84 8.90
N THR A 146 -6.92 -3.02 8.51
CA THR A 146 -7.15 -4.25 9.28
C THR A 146 -6.13 -4.40 10.41
N ALA A 147 -6.55 -5.05 11.51
CA ALA A 147 -5.66 -5.32 12.64
C ALA A 147 -4.48 -6.27 12.29
N THR A 148 -4.58 -7.01 11.19
CA THR A 148 -3.54 -7.93 10.69
C THR A 148 -2.66 -7.33 9.58
N ALA A 149 -2.94 -6.09 9.11
CA ALA A 149 -2.17 -5.47 8.04
C ALA A 149 -0.70 -5.26 8.43
N THR A 150 0.21 -5.97 7.78
CA THR A 150 1.65 -5.97 8.09
C THR A 150 2.24 -4.57 7.99
N ASN A 151 1.99 -3.88 6.87
CA ASN A 151 2.53 -2.56 6.58
C ASN A 151 2.04 -1.51 7.58
N GLN A 152 0.74 -1.39 7.77
CA GLN A 152 0.15 -0.37 8.65
C GLN A 152 0.55 -0.57 10.11
N ASN A 153 0.60 -1.83 10.59
CA ASN A 153 1.09 -2.15 11.94
C ASN A 153 2.57 -1.77 12.12
N ALA A 154 3.40 -2.02 11.11
CA ALA A 154 4.80 -1.61 11.14
C ALA A 154 4.95 -0.08 11.14
N TRP A 155 4.15 0.65 10.36
CA TRP A 155 4.16 2.12 10.34
C TRP A 155 3.69 2.73 11.65
N LEU A 156 2.65 2.17 12.30
CA LEU A 156 2.19 2.60 13.62
C LEU A 156 3.23 2.34 14.70
N ALA A 157 3.93 1.19 14.63
CA ALA A 157 5.03 0.90 15.54
C ALA A 157 6.18 1.89 15.35
N ALA A 158 6.59 2.17 14.11
CA ALA A 158 7.61 3.17 13.80
C ALA A 158 7.17 4.59 14.21
N ALA A 159 5.90 4.96 14.02
CA ALA A 159 5.39 6.25 14.49
C ALA A 159 5.55 6.42 16.01
N LYS A 160 5.37 5.33 16.76
CA LYS A 160 5.55 5.34 18.23
C LYS A 160 7.00 5.64 18.64
N GLU A 161 7.98 5.17 17.89
CA GLU A 161 9.40 5.47 18.15
C GLU A 161 9.70 6.97 17.95
N HIS A 162 8.91 7.67 17.13
CA HIS A 162 9.03 9.11 16.87
C HIS A 162 8.19 10.00 17.78
N TYR A 163 7.46 9.48 18.77
CA TYR A 163 6.64 10.34 19.65
C TYR A 163 7.48 11.36 20.42
N ALA A 164 8.72 11.05 20.76
CA ALA A 164 9.62 11.98 21.42
C ALA A 164 10.02 13.18 20.54
N ASP A 165 9.97 13.06 19.21
CA ASP A 165 10.25 14.13 18.27
C ASP A 165 9.10 15.15 18.25
N PHE A 166 7.91 14.76 18.72
CA PHE A 166 6.66 15.55 18.70
C PHE A 166 6.04 15.65 20.11
N PRO A 167 6.72 16.24 21.10
CA PRO A 167 6.31 16.19 22.51
C PRO A 167 4.98 16.89 22.81
N GLY A 168 4.44 17.65 21.85
CA GLY A 168 3.11 18.28 21.96
C GLY A 168 1.98 17.38 21.51
N VAL A 169 2.27 16.24 20.90
CA VAL A 169 1.25 15.33 20.34
C VAL A 169 0.91 14.24 21.37
N GLU A 170 -0.36 14.13 21.72
CA GLU A 170 -0.91 13.05 22.54
C GLU A 170 -1.73 12.09 21.67
N VAL A 171 -1.25 10.86 21.49
CA VAL A 171 -1.99 9.79 20.78
C VAL A 171 -2.94 9.13 21.77
N VAL A 172 -4.26 9.37 21.61
CA VAL A 172 -5.29 8.92 22.55
C VAL A 172 -5.94 7.59 22.18
N ALA A 173 -5.91 7.21 20.91
CA ALA A 173 -6.51 5.96 20.43
C ALA A 173 -5.91 5.49 19.10
N THR A 174 -6.04 4.19 18.84
CA THR A 174 -5.92 3.57 17.52
C THR A 174 -7.15 2.72 17.29
N VAL A 175 -7.85 2.95 16.19
CA VAL A 175 -9.04 2.19 15.79
C VAL A 175 -8.84 1.58 14.40
N TYR A 176 -9.64 0.58 14.03
CA TYR A 176 -9.48 -0.20 12.81
C TYR A 176 -10.75 -0.23 11.98
N GLY A 177 -10.68 0.33 10.79
CA GLY A 177 -11.79 0.42 9.84
C GLY A 177 -11.86 -0.74 8.83
N ASP A 178 -10.94 -1.70 8.89
CA ASP A 178 -10.81 -2.88 8.03
C ASP A 178 -10.67 -2.55 6.52
N ASP A 179 -10.19 -1.34 6.20
CA ASP A 179 -10.16 -0.77 4.83
C ASP A 179 -11.56 -0.73 4.15
N LEU A 180 -12.63 -0.71 4.98
CA LEU A 180 -14.02 -0.55 4.55
C LEU A 180 -14.50 0.85 4.88
N PHE A 181 -15.06 1.56 3.90
CA PHE A 181 -15.51 2.95 4.07
C PHE A 181 -16.50 3.09 5.23
N ASP A 182 -17.58 2.29 5.24
CA ASP A 182 -18.64 2.39 6.24
C ASP A 182 -18.15 2.10 7.66
N LYS A 183 -17.23 1.14 7.82
CA LYS A 183 -16.63 0.85 9.13
C LYS A 183 -15.71 1.97 9.56
N SER A 184 -14.81 2.42 8.67
CA SER A 184 -13.90 3.53 8.94
C SER A 184 -14.66 4.83 9.30
N TYR A 185 -15.78 5.09 8.63
CA TYR A 185 -16.64 6.23 8.92
C TYR A 185 -17.22 6.13 10.34
N ARG A 186 -17.77 4.97 10.75
CA ARG A 186 -18.29 4.76 12.11
C ARG A 186 -17.21 4.86 13.17
N GLU A 187 -16.02 4.34 12.91
CA GLU A 187 -14.88 4.47 13.83
C GLU A 187 -14.46 5.94 14.00
N ALA A 188 -14.41 6.71 12.91
CA ALA A 188 -14.13 8.15 12.98
C ALA A 188 -15.20 8.90 13.76
N GLN A 189 -16.50 8.60 13.57
CA GLN A 189 -17.59 9.17 14.38
C GLN A 189 -17.43 8.81 15.87
N GLY A 190 -17.04 7.57 16.16
CA GLY A 190 -16.72 7.12 17.52
C GLY A 190 -15.61 7.93 18.16
N LEU A 191 -14.51 8.17 17.45
CA LEU A 191 -13.39 9.01 17.90
C LEU A 191 -13.85 10.45 18.20
N ILE A 192 -14.60 11.07 17.29
CA ILE A 192 -15.12 12.44 17.44
C ILE A 192 -16.04 12.58 18.66
N SER A 193 -16.84 11.56 18.93
CA SER A 193 -17.77 11.52 20.06
C SER A 193 -17.07 11.28 21.40
N THR A 194 -16.11 10.35 21.43
CA THR A 194 -15.44 9.90 22.66
C THR A 194 -14.34 10.85 23.11
N HIS A 195 -13.72 11.57 22.15
CA HIS A 195 -12.65 12.52 22.39
C HIS A 195 -13.03 13.92 21.90
N PRO A 196 -13.85 14.69 22.68
CA PRO A 196 -14.37 15.98 22.22
C PRO A 196 -13.30 17.06 22.01
N ASP A 197 -12.10 16.85 22.56
CA ASP A 197 -10.89 17.69 22.43
C ASP A 197 -9.88 17.14 21.39
N LEU A 198 -10.30 16.16 20.57
CA LEU A 198 -9.50 15.66 19.46
C LEU A 198 -9.26 16.75 18.42
N VAL A 199 -8.02 16.92 17.98
CA VAL A 199 -7.65 17.94 16.97
C VAL A 199 -7.11 17.34 15.67
N ALA A 200 -6.76 16.04 15.66
CA ALA A 200 -6.35 15.36 14.44
C ALA A 200 -6.75 13.88 14.42
N ILE A 201 -7.03 13.38 13.20
CA ILE A 201 -7.12 11.95 12.90
C ILE A 201 -6.08 11.68 11.81
N SER A 202 -5.13 10.79 12.09
CA SER A 202 -4.17 10.30 11.09
C SER A 202 -4.58 8.89 10.64
N ALA A 203 -4.87 8.74 9.36
CA ALA A 203 -5.28 7.48 8.79
C ALA A 203 -4.24 7.00 7.76
N PRO A 204 -3.40 5.99 8.11
CA PRO A 204 -2.44 5.39 7.18
C PRO A 204 -3.12 4.40 6.21
N THR A 205 -4.27 4.76 5.67
CA THR A 205 -5.10 3.97 4.76
C THR A 205 -5.88 4.89 3.82
N THR A 206 -5.86 4.61 2.52
CA THR A 206 -6.51 5.44 1.49
C THR A 206 -8.04 5.46 1.65
N VAL A 207 -8.63 4.37 2.11
CA VAL A 207 -10.09 4.30 2.39
C VAL A 207 -10.43 5.01 3.70
N GLY A 208 -9.66 4.75 4.76
CA GLY A 208 -9.93 5.29 6.09
C GLY A 208 -9.83 6.82 6.17
N ILE A 209 -8.87 7.41 5.45
CA ILE A 209 -8.68 8.88 5.45
C ILE A 209 -9.87 9.60 4.81
N VAL A 210 -10.41 9.08 3.70
CA VAL A 210 -11.60 9.63 3.02
C VAL A 210 -12.82 9.54 3.94
N ALA A 211 -13.01 8.37 4.56
CA ALA A 211 -14.09 8.14 5.50
C ALA A 211 -14.02 9.06 6.73
N ALA A 212 -12.81 9.25 7.29
CA ALA A 212 -12.58 10.17 8.40
C ALA A 212 -12.85 11.63 8.01
N ALA A 213 -12.42 12.05 6.81
CA ALA A 213 -12.67 13.40 6.31
C ALA A 213 -14.18 13.67 6.10
N GLN A 214 -14.92 12.67 5.61
CA GLN A 214 -16.37 12.75 5.52
C GLN A 214 -17.01 12.83 6.90
N ALA A 215 -16.61 11.99 7.87
CA ALA A 215 -17.14 12.02 9.23
C ALA A 215 -16.89 13.37 9.93
N VAL A 216 -15.70 13.96 9.77
CA VAL A 216 -15.37 15.31 10.28
C VAL A 216 -16.25 16.39 9.63
N THR A 217 -16.52 16.26 8.33
CA THR A 217 -17.39 17.17 7.58
C THR A 217 -18.82 17.11 8.10
N ASP A 218 -19.39 15.92 8.20
CA ASP A 218 -20.79 15.70 8.63
C ASP A 218 -21.01 16.09 10.10
N ALA A 219 -19.97 15.93 10.93
CA ALA A 219 -19.99 16.40 12.33
C ALA A 219 -19.82 17.93 12.48
N GLY A 220 -19.63 18.69 11.40
CA GLY A 220 -19.37 20.13 11.44
C GLY A 220 -18.07 20.50 12.18
N LYS A 221 -17.04 19.64 12.07
CA LYS A 221 -15.77 19.80 12.78
C LYS A 221 -14.62 20.28 11.88
N ILE A 222 -14.89 20.67 10.62
CA ILE A 222 -13.88 21.30 9.74
C ILE A 222 -13.27 22.51 10.46
N GLY A 223 -11.95 22.62 10.41
CA GLY A 223 -11.18 23.65 11.10
C GLY A 223 -10.92 23.38 12.59
N LYS A 224 -11.58 22.37 13.18
CA LYS A 224 -11.34 21.91 14.56
C LYS A 224 -10.56 20.60 14.60
N ILE A 225 -10.90 19.66 13.73
CA ILE A 225 -10.21 18.38 13.57
C ILE A 225 -9.61 18.34 12.16
N ASN A 226 -8.30 18.18 12.07
CA ASN A 226 -7.60 17.95 10.80
C ASN A 226 -7.50 16.46 10.51
N VAL A 227 -7.88 16.03 9.31
CA VAL A 227 -7.68 14.66 8.86
C VAL A 227 -6.43 14.60 7.99
N THR A 228 -5.55 13.67 8.27
CA THR A 228 -4.27 13.49 7.56
C THR A 228 -3.92 12.00 7.47
N GLY A 229 -2.76 11.67 6.89
CA GLY A 229 -2.28 10.29 6.75
C GLY A 229 -1.83 9.98 5.34
N LEU A 230 -2.23 8.82 4.83
CA LEU A 230 -1.85 8.34 3.49
C LEU A 230 -3.08 8.24 2.59
N ALA A 231 -3.03 8.89 1.41
CA ALA A 231 -4.21 9.00 0.54
C ALA A 231 -3.86 9.18 -0.93
N LEU A 232 -4.82 8.86 -1.80
CA LEU A 232 -4.75 9.22 -3.21
C LEU A 232 -5.16 10.69 -3.41
N PRO A 233 -4.41 11.47 -4.20
CA PRO A 233 -4.76 12.85 -4.54
C PRO A 233 -6.16 13.00 -5.16
N SER A 234 -6.56 12.06 -6.03
CA SER A 234 -7.87 12.07 -6.67
C SER A 234 -9.04 11.98 -5.67
N GLU A 235 -8.85 11.20 -4.60
CA GLU A 235 -9.88 10.97 -3.57
C GLU A 235 -9.92 12.10 -2.54
N MET A 236 -8.76 12.71 -2.23
CA MET A 236 -8.64 13.74 -1.20
C MET A 236 -8.73 15.18 -1.70
N ALA A 237 -8.74 15.43 -3.00
CA ALA A 237 -8.76 16.80 -3.54
C ALA A 237 -9.94 17.64 -3.03
N ALA A 238 -11.14 17.07 -2.94
CA ALA A 238 -12.30 17.75 -2.38
C ALA A 238 -12.14 18.07 -0.89
N HIS A 239 -11.52 17.16 -0.13
CA HIS A 239 -11.30 17.31 1.31
C HIS A 239 -10.20 18.30 1.64
N ILE A 240 -9.19 18.47 0.78
CA ILE A 240 -8.22 19.56 0.86
C ILE A 240 -8.93 20.90 0.61
N LYS A 241 -9.73 20.99 -0.46
CA LYS A 241 -10.44 22.24 -0.82
C LYS A 241 -11.47 22.66 0.21
N SER A 242 -12.12 21.71 0.88
CA SER A 242 -13.05 21.99 1.97
C SER A 242 -12.37 22.37 3.29
N GLY A 243 -11.08 22.04 3.45
CA GLY A 243 -10.33 22.22 4.69
C GLY A 243 -10.53 21.11 5.73
N ALA A 244 -11.20 20.00 5.38
CA ALA A 244 -11.29 18.82 6.24
C ALA A 244 -9.91 18.15 6.41
N SER A 245 -9.07 18.26 5.39
CA SER A 245 -7.65 17.89 5.43
C SER A 245 -6.79 19.07 4.99
N LYS A 246 -5.69 19.33 5.68
CA LYS A 246 -4.72 20.36 5.27
C LYS A 246 -3.59 19.76 4.43
N SER A 247 -3.20 18.55 4.73
CA SER A 247 -2.16 17.81 3.99
C SER A 247 -2.26 16.30 4.27
N PHE A 248 -1.76 15.53 3.34
CA PHE A 248 -1.56 14.09 3.43
C PHE A 248 -0.34 13.69 2.60
N ALA A 249 0.11 12.46 2.69
CA ALA A 249 1.21 11.97 1.87
C ALA A 249 0.86 10.64 1.20
N ILE A 250 1.57 10.32 0.13
CA ILE A 250 1.64 8.98 -0.44
C ILE A 250 2.82 8.92 -1.42
N TRP A 251 3.31 7.71 -1.68
CA TRP A 251 4.16 7.38 -2.83
C TRP A 251 3.31 7.20 -4.09
N ASN A 252 3.95 7.06 -5.25
CA ASN A 252 3.21 6.78 -6.48
C ASN A 252 2.80 5.28 -6.55
N PRO A 253 1.52 4.93 -6.44
CA PRO A 253 1.07 3.54 -6.49
C PRO A 253 1.24 2.90 -7.88
N ILE A 254 1.22 3.71 -8.96
CA ILE A 254 1.50 3.24 -10.33
C ILE A 254 2.94 2.74 -10.40
N ASP A 255 3.90 3.52 -9.89
CA ASP A 255 5.31 3.12 -9.87
C ASP A 255 5.56 1.92 -8.95
N LEU A 256 4.76 1.77 -7.89
CA LEU A 256 4.87 0.60 -7.01
C LEU A 256 4.45 -0.69 -7.71
N GLY A 257 3.30 -0.71 -8.37
CA GLY A 257 2.84 -1.86 -9.15
C GLY A 257 3.74 -2.17 -10.35
N TYR A 258 4.23 -1.12 -11.03
CA TYR A 258 5.22 -1.22 -12.09
C TYR A 258 6.50 -1.90 -11.58
N SER A 259 7.08 -1.39 -10.50
CA SER A 259 8.33 -1.89 -9.92
C SER A 259 8.22 -3.33 -9.43
N ALA A 260 7.14 -3.68 -8.74
CA ALA A 260 6.89 -5.06 -8.29
C ALA A 260 6.79 -6.05 -9.46
N THR A 261 6.19 -5.62 -10.58
CA THR A 261 6.10 -6.41 -11.81
C THR A 261 7.47 -6.57 -12.49
N MET A 262 8.30 -5.51 -12.52
CA MET A 262 9.68 -5.57 -13.03
C MET A 262 10.55 -6.52 -12.21
N ILE A 263 10.40 -6.52 -10.87
CA ILE A 263 11.07 -7.49 -9.98
C ILE A 263 10.64 -8.91 -10.34
N ALA A 264 9.35 -9.17 -10.42
CA ALA A 264 8.83 -10.51 -10.76
C ALA A 264 9.38 -11.01 -12.11
N ASN A 265 9.38 -10.17 -13.14
CA ASN A 265 9.94 -10.49 -14.45
C ASN A 265 11.45 -10.79 -14.38
N SER A 266 12.21 -10.00 -13.63
CA SER A 266 13.65 -10.20 -13.47
C SER A 266 13.99 -11.54 -12.80
N LEU A 267 13.19 -11.94 -11.81
CA LEU A 267 13.31 -13.22 -11.12
C LEU A 267 12.92 -14.39 -12.05
N ILE A 268 11.82 -14.28 -12.81
CA ILE A 268 11.39 -15.29 -13.79
C ILE A 268 12.47 -15.52 -14.85
N LYS A 269 13.07 -14.43 -15.35
CA LYS A 269 14.13 -14.49 -16.38
C LYS A 269 15.50 -14.87 -15.83
N GLY A 270 15.67 -14.95 -14.50
CA GLY A 270 16.96 -15.23 -13.86
C GLY A 270 17.98 -14.10 -14.04
N THR A 271 17.56 -12.89 -14.40
CA THR A 271 18.42 -11.69 -14.50
C THR A 271 18.68 -11.03 -13.16
N ALA A 272 17.89 -11.37 -12.14
CA ALA A 272 18.10 -11.00 -10.75
C ALA A 272 17.94 -12.21 -9.84
N LYS A 273 18.44 -12.11 -8.60
CA LYS A 273 18.33 -13.13 -7.57
C LYS A 273 17.63 -12.56 -6.35
N ALA A 274 16.84 -13.39 -5.67
CA ALA A 274 16.19 -13.08 -4.42
C ALA A 274 17.11 -13.41 -3.23
N GLU A 275 18.26 -12.76 -3.15
CA GLU A 275 19.30 -12.98 -2.13
C GLU A 275 19.63 -11.65 -1.43
N PRO A 276 20.00 -11.65 -0.12
CA PRO A 276 20.48 -10.46 0.56
C PRO A 276 21.62 -9.77 -0.22
N GLY A 277 21.56 -8.45 -0.30
CA GLY A 277 22.54 -7.63 -1.02
C GLY A 277 22.39 -7.61 -2.54
N ALA A 278 21.45 -8.38 -3.11
CA ALA A 278 21.21 -8.36 -4.55
C ALA A 278 20.64 -6.99 -5.00
N GLU A 279 21.23 -6.45 -6.08
CA GLU A 279 20.65 -5.30 -6.78
C GLU A 279 19.63 -5.77 -7.82
N ILE A 280 18.45 -5.17 -7.82
CA ILE A 280 17.38 -5.45 -8.79
C ILE A 280 16.99 -4.15 -9.47
N SER A 281 16.95 -4.15 -10.80
CA SER A 281 16.39 -3.03 -11.57
C SER A 281 14.86 -3.04 -11.45
N ILE A 282 14.31 -1.89 -11.14
CA ILE A 282 12.86 -1.64 -11.09
C ILE A 282 12.45 -0.67 -12.23
N GLY A 283 13.09 -0.85 -13.38
CA GLY A 283 12.79 -0.11 -14.61
C GLY A 283 13.00 1.39 -14.47
N ARG A 284 12.03 2.19 -14.91
CA ARG A 284 12.07 3.66 -14.88
C ARG A 284 12.23 4.27 -13.48
N VAL A 285 11.88 3.53 -12.43
CA VAL A 285 11.97 4.00 -11.04
C VAL A 285 13.42 3.92 -10.53
N GLY A 286 14.24 3.02 -11.11
CA GLY A 286 15.65 2.91 -10.77
C GLY A 286 16.10 1.50 -10.36
N LYS A 287 16.75 1.40 -9.22
CA LYS A 287 17.26 0.15 -8.64
C LYS A 287 16.97 0.08 -7.16
N ILE A 288 16.82 -1.13 -6.65
CA ILE A 288 16.75 -1.44 -5.22
C ILE A 288 17.87 -2.40 -4.84
N THR A 289 18.26 -2.38 -3.57
CA THR A 289 19.16 -3.38 -2.96
C THR A 289 18.39 -4.11 -1.88
N LEU A 290 18.37 -5.43 -1.94
CA LEU A 290 17.67 -6.24 -0.96
C LEU A 290 18.43 -6.28 0.38
N ASP A 291 17.70 -6.12 1.47
CA ASP A 291 18.21 -6.34 2.83
C ASP A 291 18.31 -7.83 3.19
N ASP A 292 18.68 -8.12 4.47
CA ASP A 292 18.81 -9.50 4.96
C ASP A 292 17.48 -10.27 4.93
N ASN A 293 16.34 -9.59 4.92
CA ASN A 293 15.00 -10.17 4.80
C ASN A 293 14.50 -10.24 3.36
N ARG A 294 15.36 -9.90 2.38
CA ARG A 294 15.00 -9.78 0.97
C ARG A 294 13.89 -8.76 0.73
N SER A 295 13.95 -7.66 1.47
CA SER A 295 13.04 -6.51 1.36
C SER A 295 13.81 -5.29 0.86
N ALA A 296 13.11 -4.38 0.20
CA ALA A 296 13.66 -3.08 -0.16
C ALA A 296 12.54 -2.03 -0.26
N ALA A 297 12.88 -0.78 0.05
CA ALA A 297 11.98 0.37 -0.14
C ALA A 297 12.10 0.92 -1.57
N MET A 298 10.96 1.36 -2.14
CA MET A 298 10.92 1.91 -3.49
C MET A 298 11.29 3.38 -3.55
N SER A 299 10.59 4.23 -2.79
CA SER A 299 10.73 5.69 -2.85
C SER A 299 10.22 6.38 -1.59
N ASP A 300 10.51 7.67 -1.43
CA ASP A 300 9.98 8.45 -0.31
C ASP A 300 8.52 8.87 -0.54
N PRO A 301 7.71 9.05 0.54
CA PRO A 301 6.39 9.64 0.43
C PRO A 301 6.47 11.09 -0.04
N PHE A 302 5.56 11.50 -0.91
CA PHE A 302 5.38 12.89 -1.32
C PHE A 302 4.17 13.49 -0.60
N THR A 303 4.33 14.73 -0.11
CA THR A 303 3.26 15.44 0.61
C THR A 303 2.40 16.26 -0.36
N TYR A 304 1.10 16.11 -0.22
CA TYR A 304 0.06 16.82 -0.97
C TYR A 304 -0.69 17.79 -0.06
N ASP A 305 -0.93 18.98 -0.56
CA ASP A 305 -1.66 20.05 0.12
C ASP A 305 -2.36 20.97 -0.89
N ALA A 306 -2.93 22.08 -0.43
CA ALA A 306 -3.63 23.03 -1.27
C ALA A 306 -2.77 23.67 -2.39
N SER A 307 -1.44 23.67 -2.24
CA SER A 307 -0.53 24.28 -3.22
C SER A 307 -0.28 23.39 -4.44
N ASN A 308 -0.48 22.07 -4.32
CA ASN A 308 -0.11 21.12 -5.37
C ASN A 308 -1.21 20.13 -5.76
N ILE A 309 -2.26 19.98 -4.95
CA ILE A 309 -3.29 18.93 -5.14
C ILE A 309 -3.93 18.93 -6.54
N ASP A 310 -4.15 20.09 -7.14
CA ASP A 310 -4.76 20.20 -8.47
C ASP A 310 -3.89 19.61 -9.60
N GLN A 311 -2.58 19.56 -9.41
CA GLN A 311 -1.65 18.98 -10.38
C GLN A 311 -1.71 17.45 -10.39
N PHE A 312 -2.04 16.84 -9.24
CA PHE A 312 -1.96 15.40 -9.05
C PHE A 312 -3.32 14.68 -9.00
N SER A 313 -4.41 15.41 -8.74
CA SER A 313 -5.75 14.83 -8.57
C SER A 313 -6.31 14.11 -9.80
N SER A 314 -5.71 14.29 -10.99
CA SER A 314 -6.07 13.59 -12.21
C SER A 314 -5.15 12.41 -12.56
N ILE A 315 -4.08 12.17 -11.78
CA ILE A 315 -3.07 11.15 -12.09
C ILE A 315 -3.44 9.81 -11.44
N PHE A 316 -3.72 9.83 -10.15
CA PHE A 316 -4.15 8.66 -9.37
C PHE A 316 -4.90 9.07 -8.12
#